data_4b308c545e31118581f3c171ccc42109
#
_entry.id   4b308c545e31118581f3c171ccc42109
#
_cell.length_a   1.000
_cell.length_b   1.000
_cell.length_c   1.000
_cell.angle_alpha   90.00
_cell.angle_beta   90.00
_cell.angle_gamma   90.00
#
_symmetry.space_group_name_H-M   'P 1'
#
loop_
_entity.id
_entity.type
_entity.pdbx_description
1 polymer ?
#
loop_
_entity_poly.entity_id
_entity_poly.type
_entity_poly.pdbx_seq_one_letter_code
_entity_poly.pdbx_strand_id
1 'polypeptide(L)'
;MRSLLISLAITAGLASSPATAATISIACSALGIEYELCKSGAEAWAKETGNEVQFVSTPNSATDRLALYLQIMAAQSPDIDVFQIDVVWPGLLASHLIDLNAYLPQGLKEQQFPAVIENDTVNGKLVAMPWFIDAGLLYYRKDLLDRYGARVPEQWSDLEATAKRVRDAERKVGNTRLWGFVFQARAYEGLTVNALEWIASNGGGTIIDADGKVTVNNPKAIAAIDQAASWIGTIAPEGVLTYTEEESRGVFQTGDAVFMRNWPYAWALTNAPDSPVKGKVGIAPLPRGGADDKHVAALGGQELAVSKYSAHPKVAADLVLYLTSAVEQKRRAVEGSFNPTIKSLYKDPDILKANPYMGPLAEVFANTLARPSRIAGNKYNRVSAEFYNAVHATLAGNGNAATNLAALEKQLNKLRHNGRW
;
A
#
# COMPACT_ATOMS: atom_id res chain seq x y z
N MET A 1 25.10 -79.73 -31.12
CA MET A 1 24.06 -79.10 -30.26
C MET A 1 24.54 -77.73 -29.89
N ARG A 2 23.95 -76.65 -30.51
CA ARG A 2 24.27 -75.27 -30.24
C ARG A 2 23.07 -74.70 -29.48
N SER A 3 23.30 -74.34 -28.23
CA SER A 3 22.31 -73.68 -27.37
C SER A 3 22.22 -72.15 -27.71
N LEU A 4 21.06 -71.71 -28.12
CA LEU A 4 20.74 -70.24 -28.32
C LEU A 4 20.29 -69.71 -26.98
N LEU A 5 21.06 -68.76 -26.42
CA LEU A 5 20.67 -67.96 -25.28
C LEU A 5 19.93 -66.72 -25.82
N ILE A 6 18.62 -66.61 -25.56
CA ILE A 6 17.78 -65.39 -25.84
C ILE A 6 17.87 -64.50 -24.63
N SER A 7 18.58 -63.40 -24.75
CA SER A 7 18.59 -62.31 -23.74
C SER A 7 17.29 -61.47 -23.87
N LEU A 8 16.44 -61.52 -22.87
CA LEU A 8 15.25 -60.71 -22.73
C LEU A 8 15.64 -59.36 -22.13
N ALA A 9 15.69 -58.31 -22.94
CA ALA A 9 15.89 -56.93 -22.47
C ALA A 9 14.56 -56.37 -21.93
N ILE A 10 14.49 -56.25 -20.60
CA ILE A 10 13.37 -55.55 -19.92
C ILE A 10 13.63 -54.06 -20.02
N THR A 11 12.95 -53.38 -20.92
CA THR A 11 12.84 -51.90 -20.94
C THR A 11 11.91 -51.48 -19.82
N ALA A 12 12.49 -51.01 -18.70
CA ALA A 12 11.73 -50.31 -17.65
C ALA A 12 11.32 -48.93 -18.18
N GLY A 13 10.10 -48.84 -18.66
CA GLY A 13 9.47 -47.54 -18.96
C GLY A 13 9.28 -46.77 -17.66
N LEU A 14 10.01 -45.66 -17.51
CA LEU A 14 9.75 -44.66 -16.48
C LEU A 14 8.35 -44.08 -16.78
N ALA A 15 7.32 -44.61 -16.14
CA ALA A 15 6.02 -43.99 -16.09
C ALA A 15 6.17 -42.69 -15.26
N SER A 16 6.31 -41.53 -15.91
CA SER A 16 6.13 -40.27 -15.27
C SER A 16 4.65 -40.20 -14.83
N SER A 17 4.41 -40.37 -13.54
CA SER A 17 3.08 -40.07 -12.96
C SER A 17 2.72 -38.66 -13.33
N PRO A 18 1.52 -38.41 -13.91
CA PRO A 18 1.07 -37.05 -14.11
C PRO A 18 1.07 -36.37 -12.73
N ALA A 19 1.74 -35.22 -12.64
CA ALA A 19 1.62 -34.39 -11.46
C ALA A 19 0.14 -34.07 -11.28
N THR A 20 -0.45 -34.49 -10.17
CA THR A 20 -1.85 -34.12 -9.87
C THR A 20 -1.92 -32.62 -9.71
N ALA A 21 -2.87 -31.99 -10.43
CA ALA A 21 -3.15 -30.58 -10.31
C ALA A 21 -3.40 -30.21 -8.85
N ALA A 22 -2.75 -29.18 -8.36
CA ALA A 22 -2.98 -28.65 -7.01
C ALA A 22 -3.94 -27.46 -7.09
N THR A 23 -4.83 -27.34 -6.10
CA THR A 23 -5.64 -26.14 -5.91
C THR A 23 -4.94 -25.22 -4.92
N ILE A 24 -4.65 -23.98 -5.31
CA ILE A 24 -4.00 -22.96 -4.48
C ILE A 24 -5.01 -21.88 -4.13
N SER A 25 -5.19 -21.61 -2.84
CA SER A 25 -6.00 -20.51 -2.34
C SER A 25 -5.17 -19.24 -2.19
N ILE A 26 -5.66 -18.14 -2.76
CA ILE A 26 -5.01 -16.83 -2.68
C ILE A 26 -5.97 -15.76 -2.14
N ALA A 27 -5.49 -14.98 -1.18
CA ALA A 27 -6.18 -13.80 -0.67
C ALA A 27 -5.70 -12.57 -1.45
N CYS A 28 -6.61 -11.94 -2.21
CA CYS A 28 -6.38 -10.68 -2.92
C CYS A 28 -7.23 -9.57 -2.32
N SER A 29 -6.67 -8.36 -2.24
CA SER A 29 -7.41 -7.16 -1.85
C SER A 29 -8.42 -6.78 -2.94
N ALA A 30 -9.57 -6.25 -2.52
CA ALA A 30 -10.59 -5.71 -3.44
C ALA A 30 -10.46 -4.20 -3.67
N LEU A 31 -9.31 -3.59 -3.32
CA LEU A 31 -9.07 -2.16 -3.48
C LEU A 31 -8.97 -1.78 -4.97
N GLY A 32 -9.88 -0.93 -5.44
CA GLY A 32 -9.93 -0.49 -6.83
C GLY A 32 -9.99 -1.65 -7.82
N ILE A 33 -9.02 -1.70 -8.74
CA ILE A 33 -8.88 -2.75 -9.77
C ILE A 33 -7.96 -3.90 -9.30
N GLU A 34 -7.48 -3.88 -8.06
CA GLU A 34 -6.45 -4.78 -7.55
C GLU A 34 -6.90 -6.25 -7.60
N TYR A 35 -8.15 -6.52 -7.20
CA TYR A 35 -8.71 -7.86 -7.23
C TYR A 35 -8.77 -8.43 -8.66
N GLU A 36 -9.24 -7.65 -9.62
CA GLU A 36 -9.38 -8.09 -11.02
C GLU A 36 -8.01 -8.43 -11.63
N LEU A 37 -7.00 -7.63 -11.33
CA LEU A 37 -5.63 -7.87 -11.83
C LEU A 37 -4.96 -9.04 -11.10
N CYS A 38 -5.23 -9.25 -9.81
CA CYS A 38 -4.79 -10.43 -9.07
C CYS A 38 -5.42 -11.69 -9.68
N LYS A 39 -6.73 -11.67 -9.83
CA LYS A 39 -7.52 -12.78 -10.37
C LYS A 39 -7.04 -13.16 -11.78
N SER A 40 -6.99 -12.21 -12.70
CA SER A 40 -6.58 -12.50 -14.08
C SER A 40 -5.15 -13.03 -14.19
N GLY A 41 -4.21 -12.54 -13.36
CA GLY A 41 -2.84 -13.06 -13.32
C GLY A 41 -2.78 -14.48 -12.75
N ALA A 42 -3.50 -14.76 -11.67
CA ALA A 42 -3.54 -16.09 -11.08
C ALA A 42 -4.25 -17.13 -11.97
N GLU A 43 -5.31 -16.73 -12.68
CA GLU A 43 -5.98 -17.57 -13.70
C GLU A 43 -5.07 -17.86 -14.89
N ALA A 44 -4.24 -16.89 -15.32
CA ALA A 44 -3.25 -17.12 -16.39
C ALA A 44 -2.19 -18.15 -15.93
N TRP A 45 -1.66 -18.02 -14.71
CA TRP A 45 -0.76 -19.01 -14.12
C TRP A 45 -1.41 -20.40 -14.04
N ALA A 46 -2.65 -20.49 -13.57
CA ALA A 46 -3.38 -21.77 -13.47
C ALA A 46 -3.50 -22.46 -14.85
N LYS A 47 -3.81 -21.67 -15.90
CA LYS A 47 -3.89 -22.16 -17.27
C LYS A 47 -2.54 -22.68 -17.81
N GLU A 48 -1.44 -21.98 -17.48
CA GLU A 48 -0.10 -22.36 -17.95
C GLU A 48 0.42 -23.64 -17.26
N THR A 49 0.12 -23.79 -15.94
CA THR A 49 0.66 -24.88 -15.12
C THR A 49 -0.25 -26.09 -15.01
N GLY A 50 -1.53 -25.95 -15.38
CA GLY A 50 -2.56 -26.98 -15.16
C GLY A 50 -3.01 -27.10 -13.71
N ASN A 51 -2.65 -26.16 -12.84
CA ASN A 51 -3.13 -26.07 -11.46
C ASN A 51 -4.48 -25.32 -11.42
N GLU A 52 -5.08 -25.27 -10.22
CA GLU A 52 -6.32 -24.52 -9.97
C GLU A 52 -6.07 -23.40 -8.95
N VAL A 53 -6.88 -22.33 -9.02
CA VAL A 53 -6.81 -21.22 -8.06
C VAL A 53 -8.18 -20.98 -7.45
N GLN A 54 -8.20 -20.84 -6.12
CA GLN A 54 -9.36 -20.43 -5.34
C GLN A 54 -9.11 -19.03 -4.76
N PHE A 55 -10.05 -18.11 -4.95
CA PHE A 55 -9.92 -16.74 -4.46
C PHE A 55 -10.63 -16.57 -3.13
N VAL A 56 -9.92 -16.03 -2.14
CA VAL A 56 -10.45 -15.70 -0.82
C VAL A 56 -10.69 -14.21 -0.75
N SER A 57 -11.94 -13.81 -0.53
CA SER A 57 -12.32 -12.41 -0.35
C SER A 57 -11.82 -11.87 0.99
N THR A 58 -11.23 -10.68 0.97
CA THR A 58 -10.71 -10.03 2.17
C THR A 58 -11.21 -8.59 2.31
N PRO A 59 -11.23 -8.03 3.55
CA PRO A 59 -11.58 -6.62 3.73
C PRO A 59 -10.65 -5.67 2.99
N ASN A 60 -11.18 -4.53 2.50
CA ASN A 60 -10.38 -3.46 1.90
C ASN A 60 -9.48 -2.78 2.94
N SER A 61 -10.00 -2.55 4.15
CA SER A 61 -9.22 -1.98 5.24
C SER A 61 -8.05 -2.87 5.62
N ALA A 62 -6.81 -2.34 5.57
CA ALA A 62 -5.61 -3.07 5.98
C ALA A 62 -5.70 -3.57 7.43
N THR A 63 -6.25 -2.77 8.34
CA THR A 63 -6.45 -3.16 9.74
C THR A 63 -7.38 -4.37 9.89
N ASP A 64 -8.52 -4.34 9.20
CA ASP A 64 -9.52 -5.42 9.27
C ASP A 64 -8.98 -6.70 8.59
N ARG A 65 -8.24 -6.56 7.49
CA ARG A 65 -7.56 -7.66 6.79
C ARG A 65 -6.47 -8.31 7.66
N LEU A 66 -5.66 -7.50 8.35
CA LEU A 66 -4.67 -8.04 9.28
C LEU A 66 -5.32 -8.85 10.41
N ALA A 67 -6.44 -8.35 10.99
CA ALA A 67 -7.16 -9.06 12.04
C ALA A 67 -7.64 -10.45 11.55
N LEU A 68 -8.19 -10.53 10.34
CA LEU A 68 -8.58 -11.79 9.69
C LEU A 68 -7.37 -12.73 9.53
N TYR A 69 -6.24 -12.22 9.01
CA TYR A 69 -5.04 -13.03 8.80
C TYR A 69 -4.46 -13.57 10.11
N LEU A 70 -4.40 -12.75 11.15
CA LEU A 70 -3.94 -13.19 12.48
C LEU A 70 -4.83 -14.30 13.06
N GLN A 71 -6.14 -14.24 12.85
CA GLN A 71 -7.07 -15.28 13.28
C GLN A 71 -6.81 -16.60 12.53
N ILE A 72 -6.68 -16.56 11.20
CA ILE A 72 -6.41 -17.73 10.35
C ILE A 72 -5.05 -18.34 10.71
N MET A 73 -4.02 -17.52 10.87
CA MET A 73 -2.66 -17.97 11.20
C MET A 73 -2.55 -18.52 12.63
N ALA A 74 -3.26 -17.93 13.60
CA ALA A 74 -3.32 -18.44 14.98
C ALA A 74 -4.01 -19.82 15.05
N ALA A 75 -5.02 -20.04 14.20
CA ALA A 75 -5.66 -21.34 14.04
C ALA A 75 -4.81 -22.36 13.27
N GLN A 76 -3.66 -21.94 12.70
CA GLN A 76 -2.82 -22.75 11.81
C GLN A 76 -3.61 -23.32 10.63
N SER A 77 -4.62 -22.56 10.17
CA SER A 77 -5.51 -23.02 9.10
C SER A 77 -4.78 -23.12 7.76
N PRO A 78 -5.03 -24.17 6.96
CA PRO A 78 -4.57 -24.28 5.58
C PRO A 78 -5.47 -23.55 4.56
N ASP A 79 -6.49 -22.81 5.00
CA ASP A 79 -7.52 -22.21 4.12
C ASP A 79 -6.97 -21.16 3.15
N ILE A 80 -5.80 -20.60 3.45
CA ILE A 80 -5.13 -19.64 2.56
C ILE A 80 -3.66 -20.06 2.37
N ASP A 81 -3.29 -20.36 1.14
CA ASP A 81 -1.93 -20.70 0.75
C ASP A 81 -1.06 -19.46 0.51
N VAL A 82 -1.63 -18.46 -0.18
CA VAL A 82 -0.94 -17.21 -0.54
C VAL A 82 -1.67 -16.01 0.04
N PHE A 83 -0.94 -15.23 0.82
CA PHE A 83 -1.42 -14.00 1.44
C PHE A 83 -0.86 -12.78 0.71
N GLN A 84 -1.73 -11.85 0.32
CA GLN A 84 -1.32 -10.48 0.03
C GLN A 84 -1.16 -9.73 1.35
N ILE A 85 0.05 -9.25 1.64
CA ILE A 85 0.40 -8.58 2.90
C ILE A 85 0.91 -7.16 2.65
N ASP A 86 0.67 -6.26 3.61
CA ASP A 86 1.17 -4.88 3.58
C ASP A 86 2.67 -4.84 3.91
N VAL A 87 3.41 -3.88 3.34
CA VAL A 87 4.85 -3.65 3.58
C VAL A 87 5.26 -3.56 5.06
N VAL A 88 4.32 -3.33 5.97
CA VAL A 88 4.59 -3.25 7.41
C VAL A 88 4.37 -4.57 8.15
N TRP A 89 3.90 -5.64 7.50
CA TRP A 89 3.59 -6.91 8.16
C TRP A 89 4.65 -8.02 8.08
N PRO A 90 5.70 -7.99 7.24
CA PRO A 90 6.67 -9.07 7.18
C PRO A 90 7.22 -9.47 8.56
N GLY A 91 7.66 -8.49 9.38
CA GLY A 91 8.16 -8.73 10.72
C GLY A 91 7.13 -9.33 11.69
N LEU A 92 5.87 -8.92 11.57
CA LEU A 92 4.77 -9.41 12.41
C LEU A 92 4.36 -10.84 12.05
N LEU A 93 4.32 -11.18 10.77
CA LEU A 93 3.79 -12.45 10.26
C LEU A 93 4.85 -13.51 10.00
N ALA A 94 6.13 -13.19 10.10
CA ALA A 94 7.26 -14.04 9.71
C ALA A 94 7.23 -15.46 10.29
N SER A 95 6.72 -15.67 11.51
CA SER A 95 6.62 -16.99 12.15
C SER A 95 5.60 -17.92 11.49
N HIS A 96 4.68 -17.37 10.70
CA HIS A 96 3.61 -18.06 10.00
C HIS A 96 3.86 -18.23 8.49
N LEU A 97 4.97 -17.71 7.99
CA LEU A 97 5.32 -17.69 6.57
C LEU A 97 6.52 -18.60 6.30
N ILE A 98 6.62 -19.12 5.06
CA ILE A 98 7.80 -19.91 4.65
C ILE A 98 8.95 -19.01 4.27
N ASP A 99 10.15 -19.59 4.17
CA ASP A 99 11.33 -18.94 3.58
C ASP A 99 11.33 -19.13 2.07
N LEU A 100 11.11 -18.07 1.31
CA LEU A 100 11.08 -18.09 -0.16
C LEU A 100 12.49 -18.21 -0.78
N ASN A 101 13.59 -18.01 -0.03
CA ASN A 101 14.94 -18.15 -0.56
C ASN A 101 15.19 -19.46 -1.27
N ALA A 102 14.57 -20.56 -0.80
CA ALA A 102 14.73 -21.89 -1.38
C ALA A 102 14.06 -22.07 -2.76
N TYR A 103 13.19 -21.13 -3.16
CA TYR A 103 12.38 -21.20 -4.38
C TYR A 103 12.81 -20.18 -5.44
N LEU A 104 13.69 -19.24 -5.09
CA LEU A 104 14.04 -18.13 -5.97
C LEU A 104 15.00 -18.56 -7.08
N PRO A 105 14.73 -18.19 -8.33
CA PRO A 105 15.73 -18.19 -9.39
C PRO A 105 16.92 -17.29 -9.02
N GLN A 106 18.12 -17.68 -9.49
CA GLN A 106 19.31 -16.87 -9.30
C GLN A 106 19.14 -15.47 -9.95
N GLY A 107 19.53 -14.41 -9.25
CA GLY A 107 19.52 -13.05 -9.76
C GLY A 107 18.14 -12.34 -9.61
N LEU A 108 17.11 -13.00 -9.10
CA LEU A 108 15.77 -12.38 -9.00
C LEU A 108 15.72 -11.25 -7.94
N LYS A 109 16.42 -11.42 -6.81
CA LYS A 109 16.47 -10.39 -5.77
C LYS A 109 17.17 -9.11 -6.24
N GLU A 110 18.22 -9.26 -7.03
CA GLU A 110 19.05 -8.16 -7.54
C GLU A 110 18.29 -7.26 -8.53
N GLN A 111 17.22 -7.77 -9.13
CA GLN A 111 16.33 -6.98 -10.00
C GLN A 111 15.43 -6.04 -9.20
N GLN A 112 15.12 -6.39 -7.95
CA GLN A 112 14.26 -5.61 -7.07
C GLN A 112 14.99 -4.39 -6.48
N PHE A 113 14.25 -3.44 -5.92
CA PHE A 113 14.85 -2.41 -5.09
C PHE A 113 15.41 -3.04 -3.81
N PRO A 114 16.68 -2.77 -3.43
CA PRO A 114 17.28 -3.40 -2.25
C PRO A 114 16.48 -3.20 -0.96
N ALA A 115 15.92 -2.01 -0.75
CA ALA A 115 15.16 -1.67 0.44
C ALA A 115 13.90 -2.54 0.64
N VAL A 116 13.21 -2.94 -0.46
CA VAL A 116 12.02 -3.81 -0.33
C VAL A 116 12.43 -5.26 -0.02
N ILE A 117 13.51 -5.77 -0.61
CA ILE A 117 14.05 -7.09 -0.25
C ILE A 117 14.54 -7.12 1.20
N GLU A 118 15.17 -6.04 1.66
CA GLU A 118 15.59 -5.90 3.06
C GLU A 118 14.37 -5.86 4.01
N ASN A 119 13.30 -5.16 3.64
CA ASN A 119 12.05 -5.13 4.39
C ASN A 119 11.42 -6.52 4.54
N ASP A 120 11.42 -7.31 3.46
CA ASP A 120 10.79 -8.63 3.39
C ASP A 120 11.69 -9.74 3.95
N THR A 121 12.92 -9.39 4.35
CA THR A 121 13.87 -10.32 4.94
C THR A 121 13.87 -10.21 6.46
N VAL A 122 13.35 -11.21 7.13
CA VAL A 122 13.27 -11.29 8.60
C VAL A 122 14.16 -12.42 9.10
N ASN A 123 15.15 -12.10 9.95
CA ASN A 123 16.12 -13.09 10.48
C ASN A 123 16.78 -13.94 9.38
N GLY A 124 17.15 -13.33 8.26
CA GLY A 124 17.79 -13.99 7.11
C GLY A 124 16.86 -14.77 6.19
N LYS A 125 15.56 -14.86 6.50
CA LYS A 125 14.53 -15.50 5.68
C LYS A 125 13.80 -14.46 4.85
N LEU A 126 13.66 -14.69 3.55
CA LEU A 126 12.79 -13.90 2.70
C LEU A 126 11.35 -14.43 2.88
N VAL A 127 10.55 -13.73 3.67
CA VAL A 127 9.20 -14.21 4.07
C VAL A 127 8.11 -13.74 3.11
N ALA A 128 8.41 -12.81 2.21
CA ALA A 128 7.50 -12.32 1.18
C ALA A 128 8.28 -11.89 -0.07
N MET A 129 7.59 -11.84 -1.21
CA MET A 129 8.09 -11.25 -2.45
C MET A 129 7.40 -9.92 -2.69
N PRO A 130 8.17 -8.86 -2.98
CA PRO A 130 7.61 -7.56 -3.31
C PRO A 130 6.73 -7.63 -4.55
N TRP A 131 5.52 -7.08 -4.47
CA TRP A 131 4.56 -7.11 -5.57
C TRP A 131 4.38 -5.76 -6.25
N PHE A 132 4.20 -4.71 -5.44
CA PHE A 132 4.22 -3.32 -5.87
C PHE A 132 4.55 -2.40 -4.69
N ILE A 133 5.06 -1.21 -5.00
CA ILE A 133 5.37 -0.17 -4.02
C ILE A 133 4.53 1.06 -4.30
N ASP A 134 4.17 1.76 -3.24
CA ASP A 134 3.36 2.97 -3.32
C ASP A 134 3.97 4.13 -2.52
N ALA A 135 3.60 5.33 -2.93
CA ALA A 135 3.79 6.56 -2.17
C ALA A 135 2.48 7.35 -2.20
N GLY A 136 2.15 8.05 -1.12
CA GLY A 136 1.01 8.95 -1.10
C GLY A 136 1.17 10.08 -2.12
N LEU A 137 0.12 10.39 -2.87
CA LEU A 137 0.11 11.37 -3.95
C LEU A 137 -1.03 12.36 -3.78
N LEU A 138 -0.81 13.60 -4.23
CA LEU A 138 -1.85 14.61 -4.36
C LEU A 138 -2.48 14.52 -5.75
N TYR A 139 -3.75 14.14 -5.80
CA TYR A 139 -4.60 14.25 -6.97
C TYR A 139 -5.30 15.60 -6.96
N TYR A 140 -5.37 16.26 -8.12
CA TYR A 140 -6.02 17.56 -8.23
C TYR A 140 -6.85 17.68 -9.52
N ARG A 141 -7.91 18.46 -9.46
CA ARG A 141 -8.76 18.82 -10.59
C ARG A 141 -8.09 19.93 -11.39
N LYS A 142 -7.34 19.51 -12.42
CA LYS A 142 -6.63 20.41 -13.34
C LYS A 142 -7.55 21.45 -13.96
N ASP A 143 -8.71 21.01 -14.43
CA ASP A 143 -9.72 21.88 -15.03
C ASP A 143 -10.26 22.96 -14.08
N LEU A 144 -10.39 22.65 -12.78
CA LEU A 144 -10.79 23.64 -11.79
C LEU A 144 -9.66 24.61 -11.45
N LEU A 145 -8.43 24.10 -11.31
CA LEU A 145 -7.27 24.96 -11.08
C LEU A 145 -7.09 25.95 -12.25
N ASP A 146 -7.15 25.47 -13.49
CA ASP A 146 -7.06 26.29 -14.70
C ASP A 146 -8.18 27.36 -14.74
N ARG A 147 -9.44 26.96 -14.47
CA ARG A 147 -10.60 27.87 -14.46
C ARG A 147 -10.44 29.03 -13.49
N TYR A 148 -9.86 28.77 -12.32
CA TYR A 148 -9.70 29.78 -11.27
C TYR A 148 -8.30 30.39 -11.20
N GLY A 149 -7.42 30.13 -12.20
CA GLY A 149 -6.06 30.63 -12.23
C GLY A 149 -5.25 30.22 -10.99
N ALA A 150 -5.46 29.00 -10.51
CA ALA A 150 -4.75 28.44 -9.37
C ALA A 150 -3.54 27.61 -9.82
N ARG A 151 -2.49 27.62 -9.02
CA ARG A 151 -1.34 26.71 -9.20
C ARG A 151 -1.56 25.44 -8.41
N VAL A 152 -0.83 24.38 -8.79
CA VAL A 152 -0.72 23.19 -7.97
C VAL A 152 -0.05 23.57 -6.65
N PRO A 153 -0.64 23.23 -5.49
CA PRO A 153 -0.11 23.65 -4.19
C PRO A 153 1.20 22.93 -3.86
N GLU A 154 2.20 23.69 -3.44
CA GLU A 154 3.47 23.15 -2.94
C GLU A 154 3.50 22.98 -1.42
N GLN A 155 2.73 23.81 -0.69
CA GLN A 155 2.62 23.79 0.76
C GLN A 155 1.20 23.44 1.21
N TRP A 156 1.06 22.88 2.42
CA TRP A 156 -0.27 22.57 2.98
C TRP A 156 -1.14 23.84 3.13
N SER A 157 -0.52 24.98 3.46
CA SER A 157 -1.22 26.29 3.48
C SER A 157 -1.74 26.72 2.10
N ASP A 158 -1.00 26.43 1.02
CA ASP A 158 -1.43 26.72 -0.35
C ASP A 158 -2.60 25.82 -0.75
N LEU A 159 -2.54 24.53 -0.36
CA LEU A 159 -3.63 23.59 -0.59
C LEU A 159 -4.90 24.10 0.10
N GLU A 160 -4.80 24.45 1.38
CA GLU A 160 -5.94 24.95 2.16
C GLU A 160 -6.56 26.20 1.54
N ALA A 161 -5.74 27.20 1.22
CA ALA A 161 -6.20 28.46 0.61
C ALA A 161 -6.85 28.23 -0.76
N THR A 162 -6.23 27.38 -1.61
CA THR A 162 -6.74 27.07 -2.94
C THR A 162 -8.02 26.25 -2.86
N ALA A 163 -8.06 25.22 -2.02
CA ALA A 163 -9.21 24.37 -1.78
C ALA A 163 -10.42 25.20 -1.35
N LYS A 164 -10.25 26.10 -0.37
CA LYS A 164 -11.29 27.00 0.10
C LYS A 164 -11.78 27.93 -1.01
N ARG A 165 -10.86 28.58 -1.71
CA ARG A 165 -11.18 29.54 -2.78
C ARG A 165 -11.97 28.89 -3.91
N VAL A 166 -11.51 27.75 -4.42
CA VAL A 166 -12.16 27.04 -5.54
C VAL A 166 -13.51 26.49 -5.11
N ARG A 167 -13.60 25.83 -3.95
CA ARG A 167 -14.87 25.35 -3.40
C ARG A 167 -15.90 26.46 -3.24
N ASP A 168 -15.51 27.57 -2.63
CA ASP A 168 -16.44 28.68 -2.37
C ASP A 168 -16.91 29.37 -3.67
N ALA A 169 -16.02 29.43 -4.68
CA ALA A 169 -16.38 29.95 -6.01
C ALA A 169 -17.35 29.02 -6.75
N GLU A 170 -17.11 27.75 -6.77
CA GLU A 170 -17.98 26.75 -7.39
C GLU A 170 -19.35 26.68 -6.71
N ARG A 171 -19.41 26.78 -5.38
CA ARG A 171 -20.68 26.81 -4.64
C ARG A 171 -21.55 28.05 -4.99
N LYS A 172 -20.94 29.19 -5.26
CA LYS A 172 -21.64 30.37 -5.70
C LYS A 172 -22.30 30.21 -7.07
N VAL A 173 -21.77 29.33 -7.92
CA VAL A 173 -22.34 29.06 -9.26
C VAL A 173 -23.19 27.78 -9.29
N GLY A 174 -23.56 27.24 -8.11
CA GLY A 174 -24.53 26.17 -7.96
C GLY A 174 -23.92 24.77 -7.71
N ASN A 175 -22.60 24.62 -7.73
CA ASN A 175 -21.95 23.35 -7.41
C ASN A 175 -21.78 23.19 -5.88
N THR A 176 -22.89 22.95 -5.19
CA THR A 176 -22.95 22.94 -3.72
C THR A 176 -22.32 21.70 -3.09
N ARG A 177 -22.14 20.60 -3.86
CA ARG A 177 -21.55 19.36 -3.38
C ARG A 177 -20.03 19.37 -3.35
N LEU A 178 -19.38 20.32 -4.05
CA LEU A 178 -17.93 20.34 -4.13
C LEU A 178 -17.27 20.64 -2.79
N TRP A 179 -16.32 19.78 -2.43
CA TRP A 179 -15.40 19.94 -1.30
C TRP A 179 -14.00 20.29 -1.77
N GLY A 180 -13.21 20.87 -0.89
CA GLY A 180 -11.85 21.28 -1.21
C GLY A 180 -10.86 20.12 -1.22
N PHE A 181 -10.92 19.24 -0.20
CA PHE A 181 -9.94 18.16 -0.01
C PHE A 181 -10.58 16.91 0.60
N VAL A 182 -10.25 15.73 0.09
CA VAL A 182 -10.65 14.43 0.64
C VAL A 182 -9.45 13.53 0.84
N PHE A 183 -9.47 12.76 1.91
CA PHE A 183 -8.38 11.89 2.34
C PHE A 183 -8.90 10.80 3.28
N GLN A 184 -8.02 9.88 3.72
CA GLN A 184 -8.34 8.74 4.58
C GLN A 184 -8.20 9.15 6.05
N ALA A 185 -9.32 9.38 6.76
CA ALA A 185 -9.30 9.77 8.16
C ALA A 185 -10.11 8.84 9.09
N ARG A 186 -10.63 7.70 8.61
CA ARG A 186 -11.14 6.63 9.48
C ARG A 186 -10.03 6.20 10.44
N ALA A 187 -10.39 5.76 11.65
CA ALA A 187 -9.42 5.21 12.62
C ALA A 187 -8.94 3.81 12.17
N TYR A 188 -7.89 3.77 11.34
CA TYR A 188 -7.26 2.56 10.79
C TYR A 188 -5.83 2.88 10.28
N GLU A 189 -5.11 1.87 9.77
CA GLU A 189 -3.73 2.03 9.28
C GLU A 189 -3.55 3.16 8.26
N GLY A 190 -4.54 3.42 7.38
CA GLY A 190 -4.48 4.52 6.42
C GLY A 190 -4.41 5.91 7.08
N LEU A 191 -4.98 6.10 8.27
CA LEU A 191 -4.80 7.34 9.02
C LEU A 191 -3.39 7.45 9.62
N THR A 192 -2.78 6.33 10.03
CA THR A 192 -1.35 6.34 10.40
C THR A 192 -0.50 6.85 9.27
N VAL A 193 -0.77 6.41 8.03
CA VAL A 193 -0.09 6.88 6.82
C VAL A 193 -0.28 8.38 6.62
N ASN A 194 -1.53 8.85 6.53
CA ASN A 194 -1.84 10.27 6.25
C ASN A 194 -1.25 11.19 7.33
N ALA A 195 -1.40 10.85 8.61
CA ALA A 195 -0.88 11.65 9.71
C ALA A 195 0.65 11.67 9.74
N LEU A 196 1.30 10.57 9.40
CA LEU A 196 2.76 10.53 9.28
C LEU A 196 3.26 11.41 8.13
N GLU A 197 2.55 11.46 7.00
CA GLU A 197 2.83 12.37 5.88
C GLU A 197 2.72 13.84 6.32
N TRP A 198 1.67 14.21 7.06
CA TRP A 198 1.51 15.58 7.57
C TRP A 198 2.62 15.94 8.56
N ILE A 199 2.92 15.07 9.52
CA ILE A 199 3.95 15.31 10.53
C ILE A 199 5.33 15.45 9.87
N ALA A 200 5.70 14.51 9.02
CA ALA A 200 7.04 14.46 8.45
C ALA A 200 7.29 15.58 7.44
N SER A 201 6.29 15.92 6.60
CA SER A 201 6.40 17.03 5.64
C SER A 201 6.42 18.42 6.30
N ASN A 202 6.03 18.52 7.58
CA ASN A 202 6.19 19.69 8.43
C ASN A 202 7.47 19.65 9.30
N GLY A 203 8.39 18.69 9.03
CA GLY A 203 9.62 18.53 9.80
C GLY A 203 9.41 18.03 11.22
N GLY A 204 8.25 17.42 11.52
CA GLY A 204 7.90 16.83 12.83
C GLY A 204 8.45 15.41 13.04
N GLY A 205 9.19 14.86 12.06
CA GLY A 205 9.86 13.56 12.17
C GLY A 205 8.93 12.37 12.00
N THR A 206 9.04 11.40 12.89
CA THR A 206 8.32 10.12 12.84
C THR A 206 7.71 9.76 14.20
N ILE A 207 6.96 8.65 14.28
CA ILE A 207 6.36 8.15 15.52
C ILE A 207 7.45 7.63 16.46
N ILE A 208 8.36 6.81 15.92
CA ILE A 208 9.49 6.20 16.60
C ILE A 208 10.72 6.39 15.72
N ASP A 209 11.78 6.97 16.24
CA ASP A 209 13.03 7.20 15.51
C ASP A 209 13.88 5.92 15.36
N ALA A 210 15.00 6.03 14.64
CA ALA A 210 15.89 4.91 14.38
C ALA A 210 16.51 4.29 15.66
N ASP A 211 16.61 5.07 16.73
CA ASP A 211 17.13 4.61 18.03
C ASP A 211 16.01 3.98 18.89
N GLY A 212 14.80 3.86 18.35
CA GLY A 212 13.65 3.30 19.03
C GLY A 212 13.03 4.25 20.07
N LYS A 213 13.31 5.55 20.02
CA LYS A 213 12.71 6.54 20.90
C LYS A 213 11.38 7.01 20.31
N VAL A 214 10.37 7.18 21.15
CA VAL A 214 9.10 7.82 20.77
C VAL A 214 9.34 9.31 20.60
N THR A 215 9.06 9.86 19.41
CA THR A 215 9.36 11.25 19.04
C THR A 215 8.15 12.04 18.56
N VAL A 216 6.99 11.41 18.50
CA VAL A 216 5.76 11.98 17.91
C VAL A 216 5.20 13.19 18.65
N ASN A 217 5.50 13.34 19.94
CA ASN A 217 5.05 14.48 20.75
C ASN A 217 6.08 15.62 20.68
N ASN A 218 5.99 16.43 19.64
CA ASN A 218 6.83 17.60 19.43
C ASN A 218 6.03 18.75 18.81
N PRO A 219 6.49 20.01 18.92
CA PRO A 219 5.73 21.18 18.47
C PRO A 219 5.31 21.15 16.99
N LYS A 220 6.18 20.62 16.10
CA LYS A 220 5.87 20.52 14.66
C LYS A 220 4.83 19.45 14.37
N ALA A 221 4.89 18.30 15.02
CA ALA A 221 3.89 17.25 14.93
C ALA A 221 2.52 17.73 15.44
N ILE A 222 2.52 18.42 16.59
CA ILE A 222 1.29 19.01 17.16
C ILE A 222 0.67 19.98 16.17
N ALA A 223 1.45 20.93 15.64
CA ALA A 223 0.95 21.93 14.68
C ALA A 223 0.40 21.26 13.39
N ALA A 224 1.05 20.21 12.87
CA ALA A 224 0.60 19.51 11.68
C ALA A 224 -0.74 18.79 11.90
N ILE A 225 -0.96 18.17 13.05
CA ILE A 225 -2.22 17.48 13.37
C ILE A 225 -3.33 18.50 13.69
N ASP A 226 -3.05 19.59 14.38
CA ASP A 226 -4.03 20.67 14.61
C ASP A 226 -4.44 21.33 13.27
N GLN A 227 -3.51 21.53 12.33
CA GLN A 227 -3.83 22.00 10.98
C GLN A 227 -4.76 21.02 10.26
N ALA A 228 -4.46 19.72 10.27
CA ALA A 228 -5.31 18.72 9.64
C ALA A 228 -6.71 18.68 10.30
N ALA A 229 -6.80 18.82 11.60
CA ALA A 229 -8.09 18.93 12.31
C ALA A 229 -8.90 20.14 11.87
N SER A 230 -8.26 21.28 11.57
CA SER A 230 -8.94 22.49 11.09
C SER A 230 -9.60 22.34 9.70
N TRP A 231 -9.19 21.34 8.92
CA TRP A 231 -9.79 21.06 7.61
C TRP A 231 -11.19 20.43 7.71
N ILE A 232 -11.47 19.72 8.79
CA ILE A 232 -12.75 19.02 8.99
C ILE A 232 -13.92 20.02 9.10
N GLY A 233 -14.96 19.82 8.29
CA GLY A 233 -16.10 20.74 8.19
C GLY A 233 -15.80 22.05 7.47
N THR A 234 -14.53 22.34 7.15
CA THR A 234 -14.12 23.54 6.41
C THR A 234 -13.81 23.20 4.95
N ILE A 235 -12.62 22.77 4.61
CA ILE A 235 -12.27 22.33 3.25
C ILE A 235 -12.53 20.85 3.00
N ALA A 236 -12.60 20.04 4.04
CA ALA A 236 -12.92 18.61 3.97
C ALA A 236 -14.30 18.34 4.58
N PRO A 237 -15.11 17.42 4.00
CA PRO A 237 -16.37 17.02 4.62
C PRO A 237 -16.12 16.28 5.94
N GLU A 238 -17.05 16.38 6.90
CA GLU A 238 -16.99 15.58 8.15
C GLU A 238 -16.94 14.07 7.86
N GLY A 239 -17.51 13.64 6.72
CA GLY A 239 -17.49 12.26 6.26
C GLY A 239 -16.09 11.67 6.12
N VAL A 240 -15.03 12.47 5.93
CA VAL A 240 -13.65 11.95 5.83
C VAL A 240 -13.24 11.16 7.07
N LEU A 241 -13.84 11.45 8.24
CA LEU A 241 -13.61 10.70 9.49
C LEU A 241 -14.02 9.22 9.41
N THR A 242 -14.77 8.85 8.37
CA THR A 242 -15.16 7.46 8.08
C THR A 242 -14.57 6.92 6.79
N TYR A 243 -13.86 7.74 5.99
CA TYR A 243 -13.35 7.34 4.70
C TYR A 243 -12.08 6.50 4.82
N THR A 244 -12.03 5.46 4.02
CA THR A 244 -10.82 4.75 3.60
C THR A 244 -10.44 5.21 2.18
N GLU A 245 -9.65 4.42 1.47
CA GLU A 245 -9.18 4.76 0.12
C GLU A 245 -10.33 4.90 -0.88
N GLU A 246 -11.28 3.96 -0.86
CA GLU A 246 -12.35 3.90 -1.86
C GLU A 246 -13.42 4.98 -1.69
N GLU A 247 -13.78 5.34 -0.46
CA GLU A 247 -14.72 6.44 -0.22
C GLU A 247 -14.12 7.77 -0.66
N SER A 248 -12.84 8.05 -0.32
CA SER A 248 -12.15 9.27 -0.78
C SER A 248 -12.05 9.31 -2.29
N ARG A 249 -11.68 8.17 -2.93
CA ARG A 249 -11.62 8.06 -4.39
C ARG A 249 -13.00 8.27 -5.01
N GLY A 250 -14.03 7.68 -4.46
CA GLY A 250 -15.41 7.82 -4.96
C GLY A 250 -15.86 9.29 -5.01
N VAL A 251 -15.66 10.03 -3.93
CA VAL A 251 -16.00 11.47 -3.87
C VAL A 251 -15.19 12.28 -4.90
N PHE A 252 -13.91 12.01 -5.05
CA PHE A 252 -13.08 12.70 -6.03
C PHE A 252 -13.45 12.33 -7.47
N GLN A 253 -13.68 11.04 -7.74
CA GLN A 253 -13.99 10.54 -9.08
C GLN A 253 -15.37 10.98 -9.58
N THR A 254 -16.34 11.19 -8.68
CA THR A 254 -17.64 11.81 -9.05
C THR A 254 -17.52 13.30 -9.36
N GLY A 255 -16.37 13.93 -9.08
CA GLY A 255 -16.13 15.34 -9.33
C GLY A 255 -16.45 16.25 -8.15
N ASP A 256 -16.74 15.69 -7.00
CA ASP A 256 -17.18 16.40 -5.80
C ASP A 256 -16.02 16.81 -4.86
N ALA A 257 -14.75 16.73 -5.32
CA ALA A 257 -13.59 17.28 -4.60
C ALA A 257 -12.58 17.93 -5.56
N VAL A 258 -11.91 19.00 -5.08
CA VAL A 258 -10.83 19.70 -5.81
C VAL A 258 -9.52 18.91 -5.71
N PHE A 259 -9.20 18.45 -4.51
CA PHE A 259 -8.00 17.69 -4.19
C PHE A 259 -8.35 16.38 -3.50
N MET A 260 -7.50 15.38 -3.70
CA MET A 260 -7.55 14.11 -3.00
C MET A 260 -6.15 13.61 -2.68
N ARG A 261 -5.92 13.11 -1.46
CA ARG A 261 -4.79 12.23 -1.17
C ARG A 261 -5.20 10.81 -1.51
N ASN A 262 -4.41 10.11 -2.34
CA ASN A 262 -4.60 8.68 -2.56
C ASN A 262 -3.30 8.03 -3.07
N TRP A 263 -3.36 6.72 -3.30
CA TRP A 263 -2.29 5.89 -3.85
C TRP A 263 -2.30 5.92 -5.39
N PRO A 264 -1.21 5.48 -6.06
CA PRO A 264 -1.08 5.51 -7.53
C PRO A 264 -2.20 4.83 -8.31
N TYR A 265 -2.78 3.73 -7.80
CA TYR A 265 -3.85 2.99 -8.47
C TYR A 265 -5.07 3.86 -8.86
N ALA A 266 -5.32 4.92 -8.10
CA ALA A 266 -6.43 5.82 -8.38
C ALA A 266 -6.28 6.56 -9.73
N TRP A 267 -5.06 6.62 -10.30
CA TRP A 267 -4.83 7.22 -11.62
C TRP A 267 -5.55 6.46 -12.73
N ALA A 268 -5.40 5.14 -12.79
CA ALA A 268 -6.08 4.32 -13.80
C ALA A 268 -7.60 4.50 -13.72
N LEU A 269 -8.17 4.51 -12.50
CA LEU A 269 -9.61 4.64 -12.28
C LEU A 269 -10.14 6.05 -12.60
N THR A 270 -9.41 7.10 -12.23
CA THR A 270 -9.82 8.48 -12.55
C THR A 270 -9.73 8.80 -14.05
N ASN A 271 -8.94 8.05 -14.82
CA ASN A 271 -8.81 8.17 -16.27
C ASN A 271 -9.55 7.06 -17.06
N ALA A 272 -10.30 6.18 -16.38
CA ALA A 272 -11.10 5.14 -17.02
C ALA A 272 -12.11 5.76 -18.03
N PRO A 273 -12.51 5.00 -19.08
CA PRO A 273 -13.39 5.51 -20.14
C PRO A 273 -14.69 6.14 -19.65
N ASP A 274 -15.26 5.61 -18.57
CA ASP A 274 -16.52 6.00 -17.93
C ASP A 274 -16.34 6.99 -16.75
N SER A 275 -15.12 7.39 -16.43
CA SER A 275 -14.86 8.31 -15.32
C SER A 275 -15.31 9.74 -15.64
N PRO A 276 -16.18 10.35 -14.82
CA PRO A 276 -16.63 11.76 -14.98
C PRO A 276 -15.50 12.78 -14.97
N VAL A 277 -14.36 12.44 -14.37
CA VAL A 277 -13.17 13.31 -14.27
C VAL A 277 -12.06 12.94 -15.25
N LYS A 278 -12.31 12.03 -16.18
CA LYS A 278 -11.35 11.64 -17.22
C LYS A 278 -10.74 12.85 -17.92
N GLY A 279 -9.40 12.88 -17.99
CA GLY A 279 -8.65 13.97 -18.64
C GLY A 279 -8.61 15.29 -17.86
N LYS A 280 -9.30 15.37 -16.70
CA LYS A 280 -9.38 16.57 -15.84
C LYS A 280 -8.47 16.48 -14.61
N VAL A 281 -7.80 15.34 -14.42
CA VAL A 281 -7.01 15.06 -13.22
C VAL A 281 -5.53 15.29 -13.51
N GLY A 282 -4.83 15.84 -12.53
CA GLY A 282 -3.37 15.87 -12.44
C GLY A 282 -2.90 15.22 -11.15
N ILE A 283 -1.61 14.85 -11.11
CA ILE A 283 -0.93 14.29 -9.94
C ILE A 283 0.28 15.15 -9.60
N ALA A 284 0.52 15.33 -8.30
CA ALA A 284 1.68 16.04 -7.77
C ALA A 284 2.20 15.33 -6.51
N PRO A 285 3.43 15.65 -6.04
CA PRO A 285 3.86 15.30 -4.70
C PRO A 285 2.88 15.84 -3.65
N LEU A 286 2.80 15.18 -2.49
CA LEU A 286 2.09 15.76 -1.35
C LEU A 286 2.75 17.08 -0.94
N PRO A 287 1.99 18.08 -0.48
CA PRO A 287 2.54 19.36 -0.05
C PRO A 287 3.56 19.22 1.10
N ARG A 288 4.48 20.16 1.20
CA ARG A 288 5.40 20.35 2.33
C ARG A 288 4.86 21.36 3.33
N GLY A 289 5.43 21.39 4.53
CA GLY A 289 5.01 22.32 5.59
C GLY A 289 5.37 23.77 5.29
N GLY A 290 6.64 24.02 5.02
CA GLY A 290 7.20 25.33 4.69
C GLY A 290 8.20 25.27 3.55
N ALA A 291 8.76 26.42 3.16
CA ALA A 291 9.68 26.52 2.02
C ALA A 291 10.95 25.68 2.19
N ASP A 292 11.42 25.52 3.42
CA ASP A 292 12.62 24.75 3.76
C ASP A 292 12.33 23.26 4.07
N ASP A 293 11.06 22.88 4.15
CA ASP A 293 10.66 21.50 4.40
C ASP A 293 10.63 20.69 3.09
N LYS A 294 10.48 19.37 3.21
CA LYS A 294 10.47 18.44 2.06
C LYS A 294 9.06 17.93 1.76
N HIS A 295 8.82 17.62 0.51
CA HIS A 295 7.70 16.77 0.13
C HIS A 295 7.97 15.36 0.68
N VAL A 296 7.10 14.86 1.55
CA VAL A 296 7.24 13.53 2.16
C VAL A 296 5.97 12.75 1.93
N ALA A 297 6.12 11.55 1.41
CA ALA A 297 5.07 10.55 1.32
C ALA A 297 5.45 9.32 2.16
N ALA A 298 4.49 8.70 2.80
CA ALA A 298 4.74 7.43 3.47
C ALA A 298 4.88 6.30 2.45
N LEU A 299 5.85 5.40 2.69
CA LEU A 299 6.00 4.19 1.91
C LEU A 299 4.81 3.27 2.12
N GLY A 300 4.18 2.90 1.03
CA GLY A 300 3.16 1.87 0.92
C GLY A 300 3.59 0.76 -0.03
N GLY A 301 2.65 -0.14 -0.30
CA GLY A 301 2.86 -1.27 -1.18
C GLY A 301 2.38 -2.57 -0.56
N GLN A 302 2.42 -3.62 -1.38
CA GLN A 302 2.00 -4.96 -0.96
C GLN A 302 3.00 -5.99 -1.45
N GLU A 303 3.09 -7.06 -0.69
CA GLU A 303 3.89 -8.23 -1.00
C GLU A 303 3.01 -9.49 -1.06
N LEU A 304 3.54 -10.55 -1.67
CA LEU A 304 2.92 -11.87 -1.66
C LEU A 304 3.76 -12.82 -0.79
N ALA A 305 3.09 -13.51 0.13
CA ALA A 305 3.71 -14.42 1.07
C ALA A 305 3.00 -15.78 1.05
N VAL A 306 3.76 -16.86 1.30
CA VAL A 306 3.21 -18.22 1.35
C VAL A 306 3.03 -18.66 2.79
N SER A 307 1.85 -19.21 3.08
CA SER A 307 1.51 -19.79 4.37
C SER A 307 2.44 -20.95 4.73
N LYS A 308 2.92 -20.98 5.97
CA LYS A 308 3.62 -22.15 6.53
C LYS A 308 2.70 -23.36 6.66
N TYR A 309 1.40 -23.15 6.66
CA TYR A 309 0.36 -24.18 6.84
C TYR A 309 -0.21 -24.68 5.51
N SER A 310 0.28 -24.16 4.39
CA SER A 310 -0.09 -24.62 3.04
C SER A 310 0.23 -26.11 2.86
N ALA A 311 -0.70 -26.85 2.26
CA ALA A 311 -0.47 -28.24 1.85
C ALA A 311 0.44 -28.34 0.61
N HIS A 312 0.56 -27.23 -0.17
CA HIS A 312 1.29 -27.19 -1.44
C HIS A 312 2.30 -26.04 -1.50
N PRO A 313 3.23 -25.87 -0.51
CA PRO A 313 4.06 -24.65 -0.39
C PRO A 313 4.93 -24.39 -1.62
N LYS A 314 5.38 -25.45 -2.33
CA LYS A 314 6.17 -25.30 -3.56
C LYS A 314 5.32 -24.72 -4.72
N VAL A 315 4.09 -25.20 -4.88
CA VAL A 315 3.17 -24.71 -5.93
C VAL A 315 2.68 -23.31 -5.61
N ALA A 316 2.42 -23.01 -4.32
CA ALA A 316 2.08 -21.67 -3.85
C ALA A 316 3.24 -20.68 -4.07
N ALA A 317 4.50 -21.09 -3.83
CA ALA A 317 5.67 -20.26 -4.12
C ALA A 317 5.81 -19.99 -5.63
N ASP A 318 5.53 -20.97 -6.49
CA ASP A 318 5.53 -20.79 -7.94
C ASP A 318 4.49 -19.75 -8.40
N LEU A 319 3.27 -19.79 -7.85
CA LEU A 319 2.26 -18.74 -8.08
C LEU A 319 2.76 -17.36 -7.64
N VAL A 320 3.38 -17.26 -6.47
CA VAL A 320 3.97 -15.99 -5.98
C VAL A 320 5.02 -15.47 -6.94
N LEU A 321 5.93 -16.33 -7.41
CA LEU A 321 6.98 -15.93 -8.37
C LEU A 321 6.41 -15.50 -9.73
N TYR A 322 5.36 -16.15 -10.19
CA TYR A 322 4.65 -15.76 -11.41
C TYR A 322 4.05 -14.35 -11.27
N LEU A 323 3.26 -14.13 -10.23
CA LEU A 323 2.56 -12.86 -9.99
C LEU A 323 3.50 -11.69 -9.68
N THR A 324 4.71 -11.96 -9.17
CA THR A 324 5.75 -10.95 -8.90
C THR A 324 6.78 -10.83 -10.02
N SER A 325 6.59 -11.55 -11.14
CA SER A 325 7.48 -11.50 -12.31
C SER A 325 7.44 -10.13 -13.02
N ALA A 326 8.46 -9.86 -13.83
CA ALA A 326 8.52 -8.62 -14.60
C ALA A 326 7.35 -8.45 -15.57
N VAL A 327 6.83 -9.56 -16.14
CA VAL A 327 5.69 -9.56 -17.05
C VAL A 327 4.42 -9.12 -16.31
N GLU A 328 4.14 -9.73 -15.17
CA GLU A 328 2.96 -9.40 -14.37
C GLU A 328 3.05 -8.01 -13.74
N GLN A 329 4.22 -7.61 -13.24
CA GLN A 329 4.39 -6.25 -12.72
C GLN A 329 4.23 -5.19 -13.82
N LYS A 330 4.74 -5.44 -15.06
CA LYS A 330 4.50 -4.56 -16.20
C LYS A 330 3.00 -4.48 -16.52
N ARG A 331 2.30 -5.62 -16.62
CA ARG A 331 0.86 -5.66 -16.89
C ARG A 331 0.08 -4.84 -15.85
N ARG A 332 0.35 -5.07 -14.56
CA ARG A 332 -0.30 -4.35 -13.46
C ARG A 332 0.01 -2.85 -13.46
N ALA A 333 1.22 -2.47 -13.85
CA ALA A 333 1.59 -1.05 -13.97
C ALA A 333 0.82 -0.38 -15.12
N VAL A 334 0.71 -1.03 -16.28
CA VAL A 334 0.03 -0.48 -17.46
C VAL A 334 -1.49 -0.40 -17.24
N GLU A 335 -2.10 -1.47 -16.71
CA GLU A 335 -3.56 -1.59 -16.60
C GLU A 335 -4.11 -0.93 -15.33
N GLY A 336 -3.35 -0.95 -14.22
CA GLY A 336 -3.83 -0.54 -12.90
C GLY A 336 -2.99 0.53 -12.21
N SER A 337 -1.93 1.02 -12.85
CA SER A 337 -1.03 2.04 -12.27
C SER A 337 -0.35 1.60 -10.97
N PHE A 338 -0.13 0.30 -10.77
CA PHE A 338 0.65 -0.23 -9.67
C PHE A 338 2.15 -0.07 -9.96
N ASN A 339 2.88 0.59 -9.07
CA ASN A 339 4.30 0.86 -9.31
C ASN A 339 5.15 -0.42 -9.14
N PRO A 340 5.95 -0.80 -10.13
CA PRO A 340 6.76 -1.99 -10.04
C PRO A 340 7.81 -1.92 -8.92
N THR A 341 8.19 -3.09 -8.41
CA THR A 341 9.34 -3.23 -7.50
C THR A 341 10.63 -3.58 -8.24
N ILE A 342 10.53 -3.91 -9.53
CA ILE A 342 11.65 -4.23 -10.43
C ILE A 342 12.17 -2.94 -11.08
N LYS A 343 13.44 -2.61 -10.82
CA LYS A 343 14.09 -1.36 -11.23
C LYS A 343 14.04 -1.06 -12.73
N SER A 344 14.24 -2.09 -13.57
CA SER A 344 14.27 -1.92 -15.03
C SER A 344 12.95 -1.45 -15.63
N LEU A 345 11.83 -1.77 -14.98
CA LEU A 345 10.48 -1.43 -15.44
C LEU A 345 10.19 0.08 -15.40
N TYR A 346 10.93 0.86 -14.63
CA TYR A 346 10.80 2.33 -14.60
C TYR A 346 11.30 3.02 -15.88
N LYS A 347 11.92 2.27 -16.79
CA LYS A 347 12.34 2.75 -18.11
C LYS A 347 11.48 2.16 -19.24
N ASP A 348 10.48 1.35 -18.91
CA ASP A 348 9.61 0.70 -19.90
C ASP A 348 8.69 1.75 -20.55
N PRO A 349 8.68 1.87 -21.89
CA PRO A 349 7.92 2.91 -22.60
C PRO A 349 6.40 2.75 -22.47
N ASP A 350 5.89 1.52 -22.35
CA ASP A 350 4.46 1.29 -22.20
C ASP A 350 3.98 1.73 -20.81
N ILE A 351 4.79 1.45 -19.76
CA ILE A 351 4.52 1.91 -18.40
C ILE A 351 4.54 3.44 -18.34
N LEU A 352 5.56 4.08 -18.91
CA LEU A 352 5.67 5.54 -18.91
C LEU A 352 4.56 6.22 -19.73
N LYS A 353 4.10 5.57 -20.79
CA LYS A 353 2.94 6.04 -21.58
C LYS A 353 1.63 5.95 -20.79
N ALA A 354 1.41 4.85 -20.07
CA ALA A 354 0.22 4.65 -19.26
C ALA A 354 0.22 5.56 -18.01
N ASN A 355 1.40 5.79 -17.45
CA ASN A 355 1.61 6.52 -16.20
C ASN A 355 2.61 7.67 -16.38
N PRO A 356 2.23 8.76 -17.06
CA PRO A 356 3.15 9.86 -17.40
C PRO A 356 3.70 10.60 -16.18
N TYR A 357 3.08 10.40 -15.01
CA TYR A 357 3.56 10.96 -13.73
C TYR A 357 4.78 10.22 -13.15
N MET A 358 5.02 8.97 -13.51
CA MET A 358 6.10 8.15 -12.91
C MET A 358 7.50 8.75 -13.07
N GLY A 359 7.80 9.32 -14.24
CA GLY A 359 9.10 9.97 -14.46
C GLY A 359 9.31 11.19 -13.55
N PRO A 360 8.40 12.21 -13.59
CA PRO A 360 8.49 13.38 -12.73
C PRO A 360 8.43 13.09 -11.23
N LEU A 361 7.79 11.99 -10.80
CA LEU A 361 7.65 11.63 -9.39
C LEU A 361 8.72 10.65 -8.88
N ALA A 362 9.76 10.36 -9.65
CA ALA A 362 10.85 9.49 -9.19
C ALA A 362 11.47 9.96 -7.86
N GLU A 363 11.55 11.28 -7.65
CA GLU A 363 12.02 11.86 -6.39
C GLU A 363 11.07 11.63 -5.20
N VAL A 364 9.75 11.51 -5.44
CA VAL A 364 8.79 11.20 -4.38
C VAL A 364 9.11 9.82 -3.79
N PHE A 365 9.37 8.83 -4.65
CA PHE A 365 9.72 7.48 -4.21
C PHE A 365 11.08 7.43 -3.49
N ALA A 366 12.04 8.26 -3.91
CA ALA A 366 13.33 8.37 -3.24
C ALA A 366 13.24 9.02 -1.84
N ASN A 367 12.20 9.80 -1.57
CA ASN A 367 11.98 10.51 -0.31
C ASN A 367 10.84 9.92 0.54
N THR A 368 10.41 8.69 0.25
CA THR A 368 9.37 8.02 1.05
C THR A 368 9.86 7.73 2.46
N LEU A 369 8.97 7.92 3.44
CA LEU A 369 9.19 7.61 4.84
C LEU A 369 8.59 6.26 5.19
N ALA A 370 9.42 5.33 5.62
CA ALA A 370 8.93 4.05 6.13
C ALA A 370 8.22 4.24 7.47
N ARG A 371 7.09 3.58 7.63
CA ARG A 371 6.44 3.43 8.95
C ARG A 371 7.36 2.61 9.86
N PRO A 372 7.37 2.84 11.20
CA PRO A 372 8.38 2.25 12.10
C PRO A 372 8.14 0.76 12.40
N SER A 373 7.67 -0.04 11.44
CA SER A 373 7.36 -1.46 11.60
C SER A 373 8.59 -2.32 11.92
N ARG A 374 9.74 -2.04 11.30
CA ARG A 374 11.00 -2.76 11.57
C ARG A 374 11.51 -2.51 12.99
N ILE A 375 11.32 -1.30 13.51
CA ILE A 375 11.77 -0.91 14.84
C ILE A 375 10.83 -1.49 15.91
N ALA A 376 9.52 -1.34 15.69
CA ALA A 376 8.51 -1.82 16.63
C ALA A 376 8.28 -3.34 16.57
N GLY A 377 8.72 -4.01 15.49
CA GLY A 377 8.61 -5.46 15.31
C GLY A 377 7.15 -5.94 15.46
N ASN A 378 6.95 -6.98 16.26
CA ASN A 378 5.62 -7.55 16.50
C ASN A 378 4.66 -6.62 17.27
N LYS A 379 5.16 -5.50 17.82
CA LYS A 379 4.34 -4.48 18.48
C LYS A 379 3.80 -3.40 17.52
N TYR A 380 4.26 -3.40 16.25
CA TYR A 380 3.91 -2.34 15.31
C TYR A 380 2.40 -2.11 15.17
N ASN A 381 1.61 -3.17 15.04
CA ASN A 381 0.16 -3.03 14.92
C ASN A 381 -0.46 -2.27 16.10
N ARG A 382 0.06 -2.49 17.32
CA ARG A 382 -0.39 -1.75 18.49
C ARG A 382 0.11 -0.31 18.50
N VAL A 383 1.35 -0.06 18.07
CA VAL A 383 1.88 1.30 17.89
C VAL A 383 1.02 2.10 16.95
N SER A 384 0.70 1.54 15.78
CA SER A 384 -0.16 2.17 14.78
C SER A 384 -1.57 2.40 15.32
N ALA A 385 -2.16 1.42 16.03
CA ALA A 385 -3.49 1.55 16.62
C ALA A 385 -3.58 2.69 17.64
N GLU A 386 -2.63 2.80 18.55
CA GLU A 386 -2.59 3.90 19.51
C GLU A 386 -2.40 5.26 18.81
N PHE A 387 -1.56 5.28 17.75
CA PHE A 387 -1.30 6.51 17.00
C PHE A 387 -2.53 6.97 16.19
N TYR A 388 -3.12 6.12 15.35
CA TYR A 388 -4.28 6.54 14.58
C TYR A 388 -5.50 6.87 15.45
N ASN A 389 -5.68 6.23 16.60
CA ASN A 389 -6.75 6.59 17.53
C ASN A 389 -6.52 7.98 18.16
N ALA A 390 -5.30 8.31 18.55
CA ALA A 390 -4.97 9.64 19.07
C ALA A 390 -5.18 10.74 18.04
N VAL A 391 -4.76 10.50 16.80
CA VAL A 391 -4.97 11.43 15.68
C VAL A 391 -6.46 11.56 15.37
N HIS A 392 -7.18 10.45 15.21
CA HIS A 392 -8.62 10.46 14.91
C HIS A 392 -9.41 11.20 15.99
N ALA A 393 -9.08 11.01 17.27
CA ALA A 393 -9.72 11.74 18.36
C ALA A 393 -9.53 13.26 18.18
N THR A 394 -8.32 13.71 17.78
CA THR A 394 -8.07 15.12 17.50
C THR A 394 -8.88 15.62 16.30
N LEU A 395 -8.89 14.89 15.18
CA LEU A 395 -9.66 15.25 13.99
C LEU A 395 -11.17 15.32 14.25
N ALA A 396 -11.69 14.46 15.14
CA ALA A 396 -13.09 14.41 15.54
C ALA A 396 -13.46 15.47 16.61
N GLY A 397 -12.51 16.34 17.03
CA GLY A 397 -12.76 17.37 18.03
C GLY A 397 -12.74 16.86 19.48
N ASN A 398 -12.28 15.63 19.70
CA ASN A 398 -12.14 15.03 21.04
C ASN A 398 -10.77 15.34 21.66
N GLY A 399 -10.59 16.55 22.13
CA GLY A 399 -9.32 17.11 22.60
C GLY A 399 -8.54 17.85 21.49
N ASN A 400 -7.29 18.19 21.74
CA ASN A 400 -6.36 18.82 20.80
C ASN A 400 -5.10 17.97 20.61
N ALA A 401 -4.33 18.27 19.59
CA ALA A 401 -3.13 17.49 19.28
C ALA A 401 -2.13 17.44 20.42
N ALA A 402 -1.89 18.54 21.15
CA ALA A 402 -0.94 18.57 22.27
C ALA A 402 -1.33 17.58 23.38
N THR A 403 -2.60 17.54 23.76
CA THR A 403 -3.10 16.62 24.80
C THR A 403 -3.05 15.16 24.34
N ASN A 404 -3.54 14.91 23.10
CA ASN A 404 -3.65 13.56 22.59
C ASN A 404 -2.29 12.94 22.27
N LEU A 405 -1.33 13.70 21.68
CA LEU A 405 0.01 13.21 21.41
C LEU A 405 0.85 13.03 22.72
N ALA A 406 0.63 13.86 23.74
CA ALA A 406 1.27 13.66 25.04
C ALA A 406 0.77 12.38 25.75
N ALA A 407 -0.53 12.07 25.63
CA ALA A 407 -1.09 10.82 26.13
C ALA A 407 -0.55 9.62 25.35
N LEU A 408 -0.51 9.72 24.01
CA LEU A 408 0.07 8.72 23.12
C LEU A 408 1.53 8.41 23.48
N GLU A 409 2.38 9.43 23.64
CA GLU A 409 3.79 9.25 24.01
C GLU A 409 3.92 8.40 25.29
N LYS A 410 3.11 8.67 26.31
CA LYS A 410 3.10 7.89 27.56
C LYS A 410 2.68 6.43 27.31
N GLN A 411 1.69 6.20 26.46
CA GLN A 411 1.24 4.84 26.11
C GLN A 411 2.30 4.07 25.34
N LEU A 412 2.92 4.68 24.33
CA LEU A 412 3.99 4.07 23.54
C LEU A 412 5.25 3.78 24.40
N ASN A 413 5.60 4.68 25.33
CA ASN A 413 6.71 4.43 26.25
C ASN A 413 6.42 3.27 27.23
N LYS A 414 5.16 3.04 27.63
CA LYS A 414 4.78 1.84 28.39
C LYS A 414 4.86 0.57 27.53
N LEU A 415 4.46 0.65 26.25
CA LEU A 415 4.55 -0.45 25.30
C LEU A 415 6.01 -0.83 25.01
N ARG A 416 6.89 0.16 24.97
CA ARG A 416 8.35 0.03 24.88
C ARG A 416 8.94 -0.44 26.19
N HIS A 417 8.66 -1.68 26.60
CA HIS A 417 9.06 -2.21 27.89
C HIS A 417 10.60 -2.19 28.08
N ASN A 418 11.10 -1.54 29.17
CA ASN A 418 12.54 -1.39 29.48
C ASN A 418 13.39 -0.87 28.30
N GLY A 419 12.84 0.05 27.49
CA GLY A 419 13.55 0.64 26.35
C GLY A 419 13.65 -0.26 25.11
N ARG A 420 12.92 -1.38 25.05
CA ARG A 420 12.92 -2.33 23.93
C ARG A 420 11.52 -2.47 23.32
N TRP A 421 11.51 -2.49 21.99
CA TRP A 421 10.32 -2.79 21.20
C TRP A 421 10.08 -4.28 21.06
#